data_d6686c12e1e9da4ede30e0f141a90231
#
_entry.id   d6686c12e1e9da4ede30e0f141a90231
#
_cell.length_a   1.000
_cell.length_b   1.000
_cell.length_c   1.000
_cell.angle_alpha   90.00
_cell.angle_beta   90.00
_cell.angle_gamma   90.00
#
_symmetry.space_group_name_H-M   'P 1'
#
loop_
_entity.id
_entity.type
_entity.pdbx_description
1 polymer ?
#
loop_
_entity_poly.entity_id
_entity_poly.type
_entity_poly.pdbx_seq_one_letter_code
_entity_poly.pdbx_strand_id
1 'polypeptide(L)'
;MTPYEPMRYLESNASRRPDGVAIWEGGDEIAFAELLANVRRLRRLMASQGVRAGDVVGVRLANIWQYVALEIAIPDVGATILPLPLNLGEHEMRWVTEKARPRLIVSEPPDLAAAESLPEVRQAGADPDRIVEIALTSGTTGMPKLASLSARLKQVTFEGFTGCLGITEQDRVLPMTPLTQGIGGMCLYCLRSGAALVMLREPHWTPEHCLEVARASGATVLVGVPTNVIRMLDHEIKLPSVRAVAVAGAPLPPEIAERWETTTGIPISSFYGSMDAGQLAVASPTDPRAKRWTTVGRPHDGAEWEIVDGEICMRGDLVQQRYWGESVGPYEADGWAHMGDLGFVDDDGFLHVAGRVKDIIIRGGSNINPYEVESILRTHPAVADACVVGKPHAELGEVPVAFVVPRNGSDVTRDELDGFLLERGLAHYKWPVAVWRLAELPLSGPGKVDRRSLREDARNL
;
A
#
# COMPACT_ATOMS: atom_id res chain seq x y z
N MET A 1 20.39 -9.03 -12.81
CA MET A 1 19.79 -8.36 -11.62
C MET A 1 20.21 -9.12 -10.37
N THR A 2 20.71 -8.46 -9.32
CA THR A 2 21.06 -9.14 -8.05
C THR A 2 19.77 -9.45 -7.32
N PRO A 3 19.52 -10.69 -6.84
CA PRO A 3 18.27 -11.01 -6.16
C PRO A 3 18.11 -10.23 -4.85
N TYR A 4 16.88 -10.15 -4.35
CA TYR A 4 16.57 -9.51 -3.06
C TYR A 4 17.23 -10.28 -1.91
N GLU A 5 18.26 -9.68 -1.33
CA GLU A 5 19.05 -10.23 -0.22
C GLU A 5 19.16 -9.17 0.89
N PRO A 6 18.13 -9.01 1.74
CA PRO A 6 18.09 -7.95 2.75
C PRO A 6 19.26 -8.00 3.73
N MET A 7 19.72 -9.20 4.08
CA MET A 7 20.90 -9.36 4.94
C MET A 7 22.16 -8.79 4.32
N ARG A 8 22.40 -9.03 3.03
CA ARG A 8 23.57 -8.50 2.31
C ARG A 8 23.58 -6.98 2.28
N TYR A 9 22.41 -6.36 2.10
CA TYR A 9 22.30 -4.90 2.13
C TYR A 9 22.59 -4.35 3.53
N LEU A 10 22.07 -5.03 4.56
CA LEU A 10 22.35 -4.67 5.95
C LEU A 10 23.82 -4.81 6.29
N GLU A 11 24.49 -5.89 5.89
CA GLU A 11 25.94 -6.10 6.07
C GLU A 11 26.77 -5.04 5.36
N SER A 12 26.40 -4.68 4.13
CA SER A 12 27.07 -3.61 3.37
C SER A 12 26.97 -2.27 4.09
N ASN A 13 25.78 -1.91 4.56
CA ASN A 13 25.57 -0.64 5.26
C ASN A 13 26.23 -0.64 6.64
N ALA A 14 26.16 -1.73 7.40
CA ALA A 14 26.85 -1.87 8.68
C ALA A 14 28.38 -1.79 8.56
N SER A 15 28.95 -2.27 7.44
CA SER A 15 30.39 -2.13 7.17
C SER A 15 30.78 -0.71 6.78
N ARG A 16 29.96 -0.05 5.95
CA ARG A 16 30.25 1.27 5.39
C ARG A 16 29.92 2.39 6.37
N ARG A 17 28.87 2.21 7.17
CA ARG A 17 28.28 3.20 8.08
C ARG A 17 27.83 2.52 9.38
N PRO A 18 28.73 1.96 10.19
CA PRO A 18 28.38 1.19 11.39
C PRO A 18 27.48 1.97 12.36
N ASP A 19 27.79 3.26 12.58
CA ASP A 19 27.07 4.16 13.48
C ASP A 19 25.92 4.92 12.77
N GLY A 20 25.70 4.68 11.46
CA GLY A 20 24.56 5.28 10.72
C GLY A 20 23.24 4.74 11.27
N VAL A 21 22.26 5.61 11.44
CA VAL A 21 20.93 5.25 11.94
C VAL A 21 20.22 4.37 10.91
N ALA A 22 19.85 3.16 11.31
CA ALA A 22 19.00 2.26 10.54
C ALA A 22 17.52 2.41 10.92
N ILE A 23 17.25 2.57 12.23
CA ILE A 23 15.88 2.69 12.75
C ILE A 23 15.83 3.81 13.78
N TRP A 24 14.79 4.62 13.71
CA TRP A 24 14.41 5.55 14.76
C TRP A 24 13.09 5.10 15.39
N GLU A 25 13.03 4.89 16.69
CA GLU A 25 11.84 4.40 17.40
C GLU A 25 11.65 5.08 18.74
N GLY A 26 10.65 5.96 18.86
CA GLY A 26 10.27 6.57 20.14
C GLY A 26 11.33 7.48 20.78
N GLY A 27 12.25 8.00 19.99
CA GLY A 27 13.39 8.79 20.45
C GLY A 27 14.71 8.04 20.49
N ASP A 28 14.69 6.71 20.44
CA ASP A 28 15.87 5.86 20.38
C ASP A 28 16.32 5.65 18.92
N GLU A 29 17.62 5.60 18.70
CA GLU A 29 18.23 5.33 17.40
C GLU A 29 19.00 4.01 17.45
N ILE A 30 18.67 3.11 16.51
CA ILE A 30 19.36 1.83 16.32
C ILE A 30 20.27 1.98 15.11
N ALA A 31 21.57 1.82 15.34
CA ALA A 31 22.58 1.89 14.28
C ALA A 31 22.57 0.64 13.37
N PHE A 32 23.11 0.77 12.15
CA PHE A 32 23.22 -0.37 11.23
C PHE A 32 24.02 -1.54 11.82
N ALA A 33 25.11 -1.27 12.55
CA ALA A 33 25.88 -2.32 13.20
C ALA A 33 25.08 -3.04 14.30
N GLU A 34 24.31 -2.32 15.08
CA GLU A 34 23.45 -2.87 16.11
C GLU A 34 22.29 -3.68 15.52
N LEU A 35 21.62 -3.16 14.49
CA LEU A 35 20.57 -3.89 13.78
C LEU A 35 21.11 -5.21 13.19
N LEU A 36 22.31 -5.18 12.58
CA LEU A 36 22.96 -6.38 12.07
C LEU A 36 23.22 -7.41 13.18
N ALA A 37 23.74 -6.98 14.33
CA ALA A 37 23.97 -7.86 15.48
C ALA A 37 22.65 -8.51 15.96
N ASN A 38 21.57 -7.71 16.02
CA ASN A 38 20.25 -8.19 16.44
C ASN A 38 19.64 -9.16 15.42
N VAL A 39 19.77 -8.91 14.12
CA VAL A 39 19.35 -9.85 13.05
C VAL A 39 20.09 -11.17 13.16
N ARG A 40 21.41 -11.16 13.43
CA ARG A 40 22.20 -12.39 13.62
C ARG A 40 21.75 -13.17 14.86
N ARG A 41 21.41 -12.49 15.97
CA ARG A 41 20.81 -13.14 17.15
C ARG A 41 19.45 -13.78 16.82
N LEU A 42 18.59 -13.08 16.11
CA LEU A 42 17.30 -13.63 15.66
C LEU A 42 17.45 -14.87 14.78
N ARG A 43 18.41 -14.90 13.84
CA ARG A 43 18.71 -16.09 13.04
C ARG A 43 19.01 -17.30 13.90
N ARG A 44 19.90 -17.14 14.89
CA ARG A 44 20.25 -18.21 15.84
C ARG A 44 19.04 -18.67 16.63
N LEU A 45 18.24 -17.72 17.11
CA LEU A 45 17.02 -18.03 17.85
C LEU A 45 16.01 -18.80 17.00
N MET A 46 15.73 -18.37 15.76
CA MET A 46 14.84 -19.07 14.84
C MET A 46 15.31 -20.52 14.59
N ALA A 47 16.60 -20.70 14.32
CA ALA A 47 17.18 -22.03 14.08
C ALA A 47 17.10 -22.93 15.34
N SER A 48 17.31 -22.38 16.55
CA SER A 48 17.16 -23.15 17.81
C SER A 48 15.73 -23.58 18.08
N GLN A 49 14.75 -22.81 17.58
CA GLN A 49 13.32 -23.17 17.61
C GLN A 49 12.93 -24.11 16.47
N GLY A 50 13.88 -24.59 15.70
CA GLY A 50 13.71 -25.59 14.64
C GLY A 50 13.22 -25.01 13.32
N VAL A 51 13.28 -23.71 13.10
CA VAL A 51 12.99 -23.07 11.80
C VAL A 51 14.08 -23.44 10.81
N ARG A 52 13.71 -23.87 9.62
CA ARG A 52 14.58 -24.33 8.52
C ARG A 52 14.18 -23.71 7.19
N ALA A 53 15.03 -23.84 6.20
CA ALA A 53 14.71 -23.46 4.83
C ALA A 53 13.42 -24.17 4.35
N GLY A 54 12.53 -23.40 3.74
CA GLY A 54 11.22 -23.87 3.28
C GLY A 54 10.08 -23.77 4.33
N ASP A 55 10.39 -23.49 5.60
CA ASP A 55 9.36 -23.25 6.60
C ASP A 55 8.69 -21.88 6.41
N VAL A 56 7.48 -21.73 6.92
CA VAL A 56 6.78 -20.44 7.04
C VAL A 56 6.84 -19.97 8.49
N VAL A 57 7.17 -18.69 8.69
CA VAL A 57 7.16 -18.05 10.01
C VAL A 57 6.18 -16.89 10.00
N GLY A 58 5.13 -17.00 10.80
CA GLY A 58 4.18 -15.91 11.02
C GLY A 58 4.77 -14.84 11.94
N VAL A 59 4.58 -13.55 11.59
CA VAL A 59 4.99 -12.42 12.44
C VAL A 59 3.80 -11.51 12.67
N ARG A 60 3.34 -11.44 13.92
CA ARG A 60 2.20 -10.64 14.37
C ARG A 60 2.66 -9.63 15.41
N LEU A 61 3.42 -8.64 14.97
CA LEU A 61 3.97 -7.57 15.80
C LEU A 61 3.49 -6.20 15.32
N ALA A 62 3.52 -5.23 16.23
CA ALA A 62 3.35 -3.81 15.89
C ALA A 62 4.53 -3.30 15.03
N ASN A 63 4.46 -2.03 14.61
CA ASN A 63 5.58 -1.32 13.97
C ASN A 63 6.69 -1.06 15.01
N ILE A 64 7.53 -2.06 15.26
CA ILE A 64 8.68 -2.02 16.15
C ILE A 64 9.92 -2.57 15.43
N TRP A 65 11.11 -2.22 15.91
CA TRP A 65 12.35 -2.62 15.25
C TRP A 65 12.52 -4.15 15.15
N GLN A 66 11.97 -4.92 16.09
CA GLN A 66 12.02 -6.39 16.04
C GLN A 66 11.27 -6.94 14.83
N TYR A 67 10.16 -6.30 14.41
CA TYR A 67 9.49 -6.66 13.18
C TYR A 67 10.44 -6.52 11.97
N VAL A 68 11.12 -5.39 11.87
CA VAL A 68 12.10 -5.12 10.80
C VAL A 68 13.24 -6.15 10.80
N ALA A 69 13.75 -6.46 11.98
CA ALA A 69 14.82 -7.44 12.11
C ALA A 69 14.38 -8.86 11.72
N LEU A 70 13.11 -9.25 12.01
CA LEU A 70 12.53 -10.53 11.58
C LEU A 70 12.30 -10.58 10.06
N GLU A 71 11.89 -9.47 9.42
CA GLU A 71 11.77 -9.35 7.96
C GLU A 71 13.09 -9.64 7.23
N ILE A 72 14.22 -9.42 7.90
CA ILE A 72 15.54 -9.73 7.37
C ILE A 72 15.98 -11.13 7.78
N ALA A 73 15.80 -11.50 9.04
CA ALA A 73 16.33 -12.76 9.59
C ALA A 73 15.63 -14.01 9.02
N ILE A 74 14.31 -13.95 8.81
CA ILE A 74 13.51 -15.10 8.34
C ILE A 74 13.90 -15.51 6.91
N PRO A 75 13.94 -14.61 5.91
CA PRO A 75 14.41 -14.97 4.58
C PRO A 75 15.89 -15.41 4.54
N ASP A 76 16.71 -14.89 5.44
CA ASP A 76 18.13 -15.20 5.51
C ASP A 76 18.42 -16.63 5.99
N VAL A 77 17.55 -17.24 6.81
CA VAL A 77 17.61 -18.67 7.13
C VAL A 77 16.94 -19.56 6.05
N GLY A 78 16.41 -18.97 4.99
CA GLY A 78 15.73 -19.66 3.89
C GLY A 78 14.24 -19.94 4.15
N ALA A 79 13.68 -19.39 5.20
CA ALA A 79 12.24 -19.47 5.50
C ALA A 79 11.46 -18.36 4.80
N THR A 80 10.15 -18.49 4.76
CA THR A 80 9.20 -17.53 4.20
C THR A 80 8.52 -16.78 5.32
N ILE A 81 8.56 -15.44 5.32
CA ILE A 81 7.82 -14.64 6.29
C ILE A 81 6.34 -14.55 5.90
N LEU A 82 5.47 -14.60 6.90
CA LEU A 82 4.03 -14.35 6.79
C LEU A 82 3.67 -13.19 7.72
N PRO A 83 3.64 -11.94 7.21
CA PRO A 83 3.14 -10.79 7.96
C PRO A 83 1.69 -10.98 8.36
N LEU A 84 1.39 -10.86 9.65
CA LEU A 84 0.06 -11.04 10.23
C LEU A 84 -0.39 -9.71 10.85
N PRO A 85 -1.28 -8.95 10.19
CA PRO A 85 -1.81 -7.70 10.74
C PRO A 85 -2.47 -7.89 12.11
N LEU A 86 -2.27 -6.92 13.01
CA LEU A 86 -2.82 -6.99 14.37
C LEU A 86 -4.36 -6.95 14.40
N ASN A 87 -4.97 -6.34 13.39
CA ASN A 87 -6.42 -6.20 13.23
C ASN A 87 -7.10 -7.38 12.50
N LEU A 88 -6.39 -8.46 12.19
CA LEU A 88 -7.02 -9.67 11.66
C LEU A 88 -8.00 -10.24 12.67
N GLY A 89 -9.25 -10.49 12.22
CA GLY A 89 -10.26 -11.19 13.00
C GLY A 89 -9.90 -12.66 13.25
N GLU A 90 -10.47 -13.27 14.25
CA GLU A 90 -10.19 -14.67 14.61
C GLU A 90 -10.47 -15.66 13.46
N HIS A 91 -11.51 -15.41 12.67
CA HIS A 91 -11.86 -16.24 11.53
C HIS A 91 -10.83 -16.15 10.41
N GLU A 92 -10.38 -14.92 10.08
CA GLU A 92 -9.35 -14.68 9.09
C GLU A 92 -8.01 -15.26 9.54
N MET A 93 -7.64 -15.06 10.82
CA MET A 93 -6.42 -15.58 11.40
C MET A 93 -6.38 -17.12 11.32
N ARG A 94 -7.50 -17.79 11.63
CA ARG A 94 -7.63 -19.24 11.51
C ARG A 94 -7.46 -19.70 10.07
N TRP A 95 -8.16 -19.06 9.14
CA TRP A 95 -8.04 -19.34 7.71
C TRP A 95 -6.61 -19.21 7.19
N VAL A 96 -5.94 -18.10 7.51
CA VAL A 96 -4.56 -17.84 7.08
C VAL A 96 -3.61 -18.88 7.63
N THR A 97 -3.72 -19.23 8.91
CA THR A 97 -2.83 -20.20 9.56
C THR A 97 -3.08 -21.63 9.08
N GLU A 98 -4.31 -22.02 8.81
CA GLU A 98 -4.63 -23.33 8.21
C GLU A 98 -4.07 -23.48 6.79
N LYS A 99 -4.12 -22.41 5.98
CA LYS A 99 -3.60 -22.40 4.62
C LYS A 99 -2.07 -22.31 4.57
N ALA A 100 -1.48 -21.37 5.30
CA ALA A 100 -0.04 -21.10 5.27
C ALA A 100 0.76 -22.12 6.12
N ARG A 101 0.16 -22.72 7.14
CA ARG A 101 0.76 -23.69 8.07
C ARG A 101 2.11 -23.23 8.63
N PRO A 102 2.15 -22.05 9.30
CA PRO A 102 3.39 -21.54 9.83
C PRO A 102 3.99 -22.49 10.86
N ARG A 103 5.29 -22.73 10.77
CA ARG A 103 6.09 -23.52 11.73
C ARG A 103 6.09 -22.85 13.10
N LEU A 104 6.11 -21.52 13.11
CA LEU A 104 6.16 -20.65 14.28
C LEU A 104 5.35 -19.39 14.00
N ILE A 105 4.70 -18.84 15.02
CA ILE A 105 4.12 -17.49 14.99
C ILE A 105 4.76 -16.68 16.10
N VAL A 106 5.45 -15.60 15.72
CA VAL A 106 6.04 -14.63 16.63
C VAL A 106 5.01 -13.54 16.90
N SER A 107 4.40 -13.54 18.07
CA SER A 107 3.37 -12.57 18.51
C SER A 107 3.83 -11.61 19.62
N GLU A 108 5.04 -11.83 20.13
CA GLU A 108 5.68 -10.98 21.12
C GLU A 108 7.14 -10.70 20.69
N PRO A 109 7.72 -9.55 21.08
CA PRO A 109 9.12 -9.25 20.79
C PRO A 109 10.03 -10.36 21.32
N PRO A 110 10.89 -10.98 20.48
CA PRO A 110 11.77 -12.04 20.91
C PRO A 110 12.81 -11.58 21.95
N ASP A 111 13.07 -12.37 22.97
CA ASP A 111 14.19 -12.16 23.89
C ASP A 111 15.51 -12.57 23.21
N LEU A 112 16.34 -11.59 22.93
CA LEU A 112 17.63 -11.78 22.27
C LEU A 112 18.77 -12.19 23.21
N ALA A 113 18.61 -12.06 24.53
CA ALA A 113 19.65 -12.43 25.47
C ALA A 113 19.98 -13.93 25.40
N ALA A 114 18.95 -14.76 25.24
CA ALA A 114 19.10 -16.20 25.08
C ALA A 114 19.86 -16.62 23.80
N ALA A 115 19.93 -15.75 22.82
CA ALA A 115 20.54 -16.06 21.51
C ALA A 115 22.07 -15.89 21.47
N GLU A 116 22.69 -15.29 22.49
CA GLU A 116 24.14 -15.01 22.50
C GLU A 116 24.99 -16.30 22.54
N SER A 117 24.53 -17.31 23.25
CA SER A 117 25.21 -18.60 23.39
C SER A 117 24.90 -19.60 22.29
N LEU A 118 23.98 -19.28 21.37
CA LEU A 118 23.57 -20.18 20.30
C LEU A 118 24.60 -20.21 19.16
N PRO A 119 24.78 -21.36 18.48
CA PRO A 119 25.71 -21.49 17.36
C PRO A 119 25.30 -20.62 16.18
N GLU A 120 26.31 -20.22 15.39
CA GLU A 120 26.08 -19.53 14.12
C GLU A 120 25.29 -20.41 13.15
N VAL A 121 24.43 -19.75 12.38
CA VAL A 121 23.57 -20.39 11.38
C VAL A 121 24.07 -20.03 9.99
N ARG A 122 24.12 -21.01 9.08
CA ARG A 122 24.49 -20.76 7.70
C ARG A 122 23.40 -19.92 7.01
N GLN A 123 23.84 -18.91 6.29
CA GLN A 123 22.99 -18.11 5.43
C GLN A 123 22.44 -18.96 4.28
N ALA A 124 21.17 -18.78 3.94
CA ALA A 124 20.59 -19.39 2.75
C ALA A 124 21.24 -18.80 1.49
N GLY A 125 21.43 -19.64 0.46
CA GLY A 125 21.92 -19.18 -0.83
C GLY A 125 20.94 -18.24 -1.51
N ALA A 126 21.46 -17.36 -2.37
CA ALA A 126 20.66 -16.53 -3.24
C ALA A 126 19.85 -17.39 -4.23
N ASP A 127 18.54 -17.17 -4.24
CA ASP A 127 17.62 -17.80 -5.18
C ASP A 127 16.53 -16.75 -5.52
N PRO A 128 16.55 -16.23 -6.76
CA PRO A 128 15.60 -15.17 -7.16
C PRO A 128 14.15 -15.65 -7.17
N ASP A 129 13.91 -16.94 -7.36
CA ASP A 129 12.56 -17.49 -7.46
C ASP A 129 12.03 -18.02 -6.12
N ARG A 130 12.89 -18.01 -5.08
CA ARG A 130 12.47 -18.39 -3.73
C ARG A 130 11.38 -17.43 -3.23
N ILE A 131 10.29 -18.00 -2.74
CA ILE A 131 9.25 -17.21 -2.05
C ILE A 131 9.80 -16.75 -0.69
N VAL A 132 9.93 -15.47 -0.51
CA VAL A 132 10.48 -14.86 0.70
C VAL A 132 9.40 -14.28 1.60
N GLU A 133 8.22 -13.99 1.03
CA GLU A 133 7.08 -13.45 1.79
C GLU A 133 5.76 -14.02 1.26
N ILE A 134 4.81 -14.25 2.17
CA ILE A 134 3.40 -14.50 1.86
C ILE A 134 2.62 -13.27 2.30
N ALA A 135 2.15 -12.48 1.36
CA ALA A 135 1.37 -11.29 1.65
C ALA A 135 -0.14 -11.58 1.61
N LEU A 136 -0.89 -10.90 2.48
CA LEU A 136 -2.34 -11.01 2.52
C LEU A 136 -2.97 -9.97 1.58
N THR A 137 -3.85 -10.43 0.67
CA THR A 137 -4.60 -9.55 -0.23
C THR A 137 -6.10 -9.63 0.06
N SER A 138 -6.84 -8.57 -0.24
CA SER A 138 -8.30 -8.59 -0.12
C SER A 138 -8.91 -9.51 -1.17
N GLY A 139 -9.30 -10.72 -0.78
CA GLY A 139 -9.98 -11.67 -1.66
C GLY A 139 -11.38 -11.20 -2.06
N THR A 140 -11.79 -11.47 -3.31
CA THR A 140 -13.14 -11.20 -3.82
C THR A 140 -14.22 -12.03 -3.10
N THR A 141 -13.84 -13.13 -2.48
CA THR A 141 -14.71 -14.07 -1.74
C THR A 141 -14.89 -13.70 -0.28
N GLY A 142 -14.30 -12.61 0.20
CA GLY A 142 -14.36 -12.17 1.60
C GLY A 142 -13.25 -12.74 2.49
N MET A 143 -12.49 -13.75 2.03
CA MET A 143 -11.32 -14.26 2.75
C MET A 143 -10.02 -13.80 2.08
N PRO A 144 -8.95 -13.52 2.83
CA PRO A 144 -7.68 -13.11 2.26
C PRO A 144 -7.11 -14.16 1.30
N LYS A 145 -6.59 -13.73 0.14
CA LYS A 145 -5.71 -14.56 -0.67
C LYS A 145 -4.28 -14.44 -0.14
N LEU A 146 -3.50 -15.49 -0.34
CA LEU A 146 -2.10 -15.58 0.08
C LEU A 146 -1.18 -15.38 -1.13
N ALA A 147 -0.77 -14.14 -1.39
CA ALA A 147 0.14 -13.83 -2.49
C ALA A 147 1.56 -14.29 -2.18
N SER A 148 2.18 -15.03 -3.10
CA SER A 148 3.54 -15.55 -2.95
C SER A 148 4.56 -14.60 -3.57
N LEU A 149 5.26 -13.82 -2.75
CA LEU A 149 6.24 -12.86 -3.22
C LEU A 149 7.64 -13.47 -3.30
N SER A 150 8.16 -13.58 -4.52
CA SER A 150 9.51 -14.06 -4.75
C SER A 150 10.57 -13.00 -4.45
N ALA A 151 11.81 -13.41 -4.24
CA ALA A 151 12.94 -12.49 -4.10
C ALA A 151 13.12 -11.61 -5.35
N ARG A 152 12.81 -12.13 -6.54
CA ARG A 152 12.83 -11.38 -7.80
C ARG A 152 11.77 -10.26 -7.81
N LEU A 153 10.51 -10.60 -7.51
CA LEU A 153 9.42 -9.63 -7.45
C LEU A 153 9.72 -8.52 -6.43
N LYS A 154 10.18 -8.89 -5.22
CA LYS A 154 10.57 -7.89 -4.22
C LYS A 154 11.73 -7.01 -4.69
N GLN A 155 12.68 -7.55 -5.44
CA GLN A 155 13.79 -6.79 -5.99
C GLN A 155 13.32 -5.73 -7.01
N VAL A 156 12.47 -6.10 -7.96
CA VAL A 156 11.97 -5.18 -8.99
C VAL A 156 11.10 -4.09 -8.36
N THR A 157 10.20 -4.48 -7.46
CA THR A 157 9.35 -3.55 -6.68
C THR A 157 10.20 -2.55 -5.89
N PHE A 158 11.27 -3.04 -5.25
CA PHE A 158 12.21 -2.20 -4.52
C PHE A 158 12.88 -1.15 -5.43
N GLU A 159 13.41 -1.57 -6.56
CA GLU A 159 14.12 -0.66 -7.48
C GLU A 159 13.18 0.44 -8.00
N GLY A 160 11.94 0.09 -8.33
CA GLY A 160 10.90 1.05 -8.69
C GLY A 160 10.62 2.06 -7.58
N PHE A 161 10.35 1.59 -6.37
CA PHE A 161 9.98 2.44 -5.23
C PHE A 161 11.10 3.40 -4.82
N THR A 162 12.28 2.89 -4.54
CA THR A 162 13.38 3.72 -4.04
C THR A 162 13.97 4.62 -5.11
N GLY A 163 14.04 4.13 -6.37
CA GLY A 163 14.56 4.90 -7.50
C GLY A 163 13.67 6.09 -7.85
N CYS A 164 12.35 5.88 -7.98
CA CYS A 164 11.42 6.95 -8.33
C CYS A 164 11.31 8.02 -7.23
N LEU A 165 11.37 7.63 -5.95
CA LEU A 165 11.36 8.57 -4.83
C LEU A 165 12.75 9.19 -4.54
N GLY A 166 13.81 8.72 -5.23
CA GLY A 166 15.18 9.18 -5.04
C GLY A 166 15.66 8.98 -3.59
N ILE A 167 15.36 7.82 -2.98
CA ILE A 167 15.73 7.54 -1.59
C ILE A 167 17.24 7.29 -1.49
N THR A 168 17.87 8.02 -0.61
CA THR A 168 19.30 7.98 -0.34
C THR A 168 19.61 7.68 1.13
N GLU A 169 20.87 7.49 1.46
CA GLU A 169 21.34 7.27 2.83
C GLU A 169 21.13 8.46 3.80
N GLN A 170 20.71 9.61 3.27
CA GLN A 170 20.39 10.79 4.08
C GLN A 170 18.92 10.85 4.45
N ASP A 171 18.10 9.98 3.89
CA ASP A 171 16.66 9.99 4.11
C ASP A 171 16.28 9.26 5.42
N ARG A 172 15.16 9.73 5.98
CA ARG A 172 14.42 9.10 7.06
C ARG A 172 13.00 8.87 6.60
N VAL A 173 12.65 7.61 6.34
CA VAL A 173 11.35 7.22 5.78
C VAL A 173 10.38 6.85 6.88
N LEU A 174 9.24 7.53 6.95
CA LEU A 174 8.17 7.29 7.92
C LEU A 174 6.98 6.63 7.24
N PRO A 175 6.73 5.33 7.46
CA PRO A 175 5.48 4.68 7.08
C PRO A 175 4.33 5.15 7.98
N MET A 176 3.27 5.68 7.38
CA MET A 176 2.05 6.08 8.07
C MET A 176 1.02 4.94 8.18
N THR A 177 1.40 3.75 7.75
CA THR A 177 0.58 2.53 7.76
C THR A 177 1.36 1.36 8.36
N PRO A 178 0.67 0.26 8.74
CA PRO A 178 1.34 -0.94 9.24
C PRO A 178 2.39 -1.50 8.29
N LEU A 179 3.54 -1.89 8.82
CA LEU A 179 4.60 -2.58 8.05
C LEU A 179 4.15 -3.97 7.56
N THR A 180 3.15 -4.56 8.20
CA THR A 180 2.54 -5.84 7.82
C THR A 180 1.65 -5.74 6.57
N GLN A 181 1.46 -4.56 6.00
CA GLN A 181 0.51 -4.33 4.92
C GLN A 181 1.13 -3.48 3.80
N GLY A 182 0.96 -3.95 2.57
CA GLY A 182 1.14 -3.22 1.32
C GLY A 182 2.24 -2.16 1.32
N ILE A 183 1.81 -0.90 1.26
CA ILE A 183 2.69 0.26 1.16
C ILE A 183 3.60 0.45 2.39
N GLY A 184 3.13 0.09 3.59
CA GLY A 184 3.96 0.14 4.80
C GLY A 184 5.16 -0.80 4.70
N GLY A 185 4.93 -2.04 4.26
CA GLY A 185 5.98 -3.03 4.03
C GLY A 185 7.02 -2.60 2.98
N MET A 186 6.62 -1.81 1.99
CA MET A 186 7.56 -1.26 1.00
C MET A 186 8.58 -0.29 1.61
N CYS A 187 8.24 0.37 2.72
CA CYS A 187 9.17 1.28 3.39
C CYS A 187 10.43 0.57 3.93
N LEU A 188 10.36 -0.74 4.19
CA LEU A 188 11.51 -1.57 4.58
C LEU A 188 12.65 -1.51 3.56
N TYR A 189 12.31 -1.27 2.29
CA TYR A 189 13.30 -1.18 1.23
C TYR A 189 14.23 0.02 1.36
N CYS A 190 13.89 1.05 2.13
CA CYS A 190 14.74 2.22 2.37
C CYS A 190 16.08 1.83 3.01
N LEU A 191 16.11 0.78 3.84
CA LEU A 191 17.31 0.27 4.49
C LEU A 191 18.41 -0.17 3.50
N ARG A 192 18.03 -0.62 2.30
CA ARG A 192 19.00 -0.95 1.25
C ARG A 192 19.79 0.28 0.79
N SER A 193 19.12 1.41 0.62
CA SER A 193 19.77 2.67 0.25
C SER A 193 20.61 3.27 1.38
N GLY A 194 20.61 2.64 2.57
CA GLY A 194 21.25 3.18 3.77
C GLY A 194 20.43 4.26 4.47
N ALA A 195 19.18 4.47 4.07
CA ALA A 195 18.23 5.37 4.73
C ALA A 195 17.74 4.80 6.06
N ALA A 196 17.29 5.64 6.96
CA ALA A 196 16.68 5.22 8.22
C ALA A 196 15.18 4.96 8.04
N LEU A 197 14.65 3.96 8.73
CA LEU A 197 13.23 3.72 8.88
C LEU A 197 12.75 4.33 10.20
N VAL A 198 11.72 5.17 10.14
CA VAL A 198 11.10 5.78 11.32
C VAL A 198 9.91 4.95 11.72
N MET A 199 9.87 4.50 12.99
CA MET A 199 8.80 3.64 13.48
C MET A 199 7.68 4.47 14.09
N LEU A 200 6.50 4.36 13.50
CA LEU A 200 5.25 4.88 14.07
C LEU A 200 4.52 3.70 14.71
N ARG A 201 4.54 3.62 16.03
CA ARG A 201 3.93 2.52 16.76
C ARG A 201 2.40 2.54 16.61
N GLU A 202 1.85 1.40 16.24
CA GLU A 202 0.41 1.14 16.26
C GLU A 202 -0.07 0.68 17.64
N PRO A 203 -1.38 0.70 17.86
CA PRO A 203 -2.52 0.91 16.96
C PRO A 203 -3.03 2.36 16.88
N HIS A 204 -2.35 3.32 17.45
CA HIS A 204 -2.88 4.67 17.69
C HIS A 204 -2.37 5.71 16.69
N TRP A 205 -2.48 5.40 15.37
CA TRP A 205 -2.21 6.42 14.37
C TRP A 205 -3.24 7.56 14.48
N THR A 206 -2.76 8.75 14.82
CA THR A 206 -3.50 10.01 14.67
C THR A 206 -2.66 11.00 13.87
N PRO A 207 -3.29 11.99 13.21
CA PRO A 207 -2.54 13.05 12.52
C PRO A 207 -1.52 13.74 13.44
N GLU A 208 -1.93 14.07 14.66
CA GLU A 208 -1.08 14.77 15.65
C GLU A 208 0.15 13.96 16.00
N HIS A 209 -0.02 12.67 16.32
CA HIS A 209 1.08 11.79 16.66
C HIS A 209 2.02 11.57 15.46
N CYS A 210 1.47 11.42 14.25
CA CYS A 210 2.28 11.31 13.03
C CYS A 210 3.12 12.59 12.80
N LEU A 211 2.51 13.77 12.95
CA LEU A 211 3.21 15.06 12.82
C LEU A 211 4.27 15.26 13.89
N GLU A 212 4.01 14.82 15.13
CA GLU A 212 4.98 14.84 16.23
C GLU A 212 6.19 13.96 15.92
N VAL A 213 5.95 12.68 15.57
CA VAL A 213 7.01 11.72 15.23
C VAL A 213 7.81 12.19 14.01
N ALA A 214 7.14 12.71 12.96
CA ALA A 214 7.82 13.23 11.79
C ALA A 214 8.79 14.39 12.12
N ARG A 215 8.40 15.29 13.03
CA ARG A 215 9.26 16.38 13.51
C ARG A 215 10.40 15.87 14.39
N ALA A 216 10.08 15.03 15.38
CA ALA A 216 11.05 14.53 16.34
C ALA A 216 12.13 13.67 15.69
N SER A 217 11.77 12.85 14.72
CA SER A 217 12.70 11.99 13.99
C SER A 217 13.45 12.71 12.86
N GLY A 218 13.03 13.91 12.45
CA GLY A 218 13.53 14.56 11.24
C GLY A 218 13.18 13.78 9.96
N ALA A 219 12.00 13.15 9.91
CA ALA A 219 11.56 12.40 8.72
C ALA A 219 11.64 13.24 7.46
N THR A 220 12.12 12.63 6.37
CA THR A 220 12.30 13.31 5.07
C THR A 220 11.30 12.83 4.02
N VAL A 221 10.79 11.62 4.15
CA VAL A 221 9.78 11.03 3.26
C VAL A 221 8.68 10.41 4.10
N LEU A 222 7.44 10.80 3.85
CA LEU A 222 6.26 10.17 4.45
C LEU A 222 5.60 9.23 3.43
N VAL A 223 5.20 8.04 3.87
CA VAL A 223 4.62 7.03 2.98
C VAL A 223 3.34 6.46 3.59
N GLY A 224 2.22 6.53 2.86
CA GLY A 224 0.95 6.07 3.41
C GLY A 224 -0.17 5.95 2.39
N VAL A 225 -1.39 6.14 2.84
CA VAL A 225 -2.60 6.12 2.01
C VAL A 225 -3.21 7.52 1.92
N PRO A 226 -4.05 7.82 0.90
CA PRO A 226 -4.67 9.13 0.77
C PRO A 226 -5.40 9.61 2.02
N THR A 227 -6.06 8.71 2.76
CA THR A 227 -6.75 9.04 4.01
C THR A 227 -5.82 9.63 5.09
N ASN A 228 -4.55 9.21 5.14
CA ASN A 228 -3.60 9.83 6.07
C ASN A 228 -3.41 11.31 5.75
N VAL A 229 -3.20 11.63 4.48
CA VAL A 229 -3.01 13.01 4.00
C VAL A 229 -4.26 13.85 4.22
N ILE A 230 -5.44 13.32 3.88
CA ILE A 230 -6.73 14.02 4.06
C ILE A 230 -6.92 14.43 5.52
N ARG A 231 -6.69 13.50 6.45
CA ARG A 231 -6.81 13.77 7.89
C ARG A 231 -5.76 14.75 8.41
N MET A 232 -4.55 14.71 7.87
CA MET A 232 -3.49 15.65 8.26
C MET A 232 -3.79 17.09 7.81
N LEU A 233 -4.51 17.28 6.70
CA LEU A 233 -4.87 18.60 6.18
C LEU A 233 -5.80 19.42 7.09
N ASP A 234 -6.40 18.81 8.11
CA ASP A 234 -7.22 19.51 9.11
C ASP A 234 -6.39 20.01 10.31
N HIS A 235 -5.05 19.80 10.28
CA HIS A 235 -4.10 20.21 11.30
C HIS A 235 -3.06 21.20 10.77
N GLU A 236 -2.36 21.88 11.68
CA GLU A 236 -1.22 22.71 11.32
C GLU A 236 -0.02 21.85 10.95
N ILE A 237 0.34 21.83 9.65
CA ILE A 237 1.43 21.02 9.12
C ILE A 237 2.72 21.85 9.05
N LYS A 238 3.68 21.57 9.95
CA LYS A 238 5.03 22.15 9.94
C LYS A 238 6.06 21.03 9.91
N LEU A 239 6.51 20.67 8.72
CA LEU A 239 7.42 19.55 8.47
C LEU A 239 8.60 20.01 7.60
N PRO A 240 9.51 20.83 8.15
CA PRO A 240 10.59 21.46 7.35
C PRO A 240 11.61 20.47 6.80
N SER A 241 11.73 19.28 7.37
CA SER A 241 12.62 18.21 6.89
C SER A 241 12.00 17.35 5.79
N VAL A 242 10.66 17.33 5.67
CA VAL A 242 9.97 16.46 4.73
C VAL A 242 10.09 17.03 3.31
N ARG A 243 10.71 16.26 2.42
CA ARG A 243 10.91 16.60 1.01
C ARG A 243 9.88 15.98 0.06
N ALA A 244 9.18 14.92 0.48
CA ALA A 244 8.18 14.25 -0.33
C ALA A 244 7.18 13.46 0.52
N VAL A 245 5.96 13.35 0.02
CA VAL A 245 4.94 12.41 0.51
C VAL A 245 4.55 11.48 -0.62
N ALA A 246 4.49 10.17 -0.34
CA ALA A 246 4.07 9.17 -1.29
C ALA A 246 2.85 8.41 -0.77
N VAL A 247 1.82 8.26 -1.62
CA VAL A 247 0.58 7.56 -1.24
C VAL A 247 0.19 6.51 -2.28
N ALA A 248 -0.40 5.41 -1.79
CA ALA A 248 -0.98 4.37 -2.64
C ALA A 248 -2.14 3.64 -1.97
N GLY A 249 -2.61 2.57 -2.61
CA GLY A 249 -3.66 1.70 -2.09
C GLY A 249 -5.08 2.20 -2.33
N ALA A 250 -5.25 3.46 -2.68
CA ALA A 250 -6.49 4.07 -3.15
C ALA A 250 -6.15 5.25 -4.09
N PRO A 251 -7.09 5.68 -4.95
CA PRO A 251 -6.90 6.89 -5.74
C PRO A 251 -6.68 8.11 -4.83
N LEU A 252 -5.69 8.95 -5.15
CA LEU A 252 -5.52 10.26 -4.55
C LEU A 252 -6.33 11.27 -5.36
N PRO A 253 -7.36 11.94 -4.78
CA PRO A 253 -8.09 12.97 -5.49
C PRO A 253 -7.16 14.15 -5.86
N PRO A 254 -7.19 14.64 -7.12
CA PRO A 254 -6.34 15.73 -7.55
C PRO A 254 -6.45 16.99 -6.68
N GLU A 255 -7.66 17.31 -6.21
CA GLU A 255 -7.94 18.45 -5.33
C GLU A 255 -7.28 18.30 -3.95
N ILE A 256 -7.11 17.08 -3.47
CA ILE A 256 -6.39 16.80 -2.22
C ILE A 256 -4.88 16.96 -2.43
N ALA A 257 -4.37 16.48 -3.56
CA ALA A 257 -2.96 16.65 -3.93
C ALA A 257 -2.62 18.14 -4.08
N GLU A 258 -3.45 18.91 -4.78
CA GLU A 258 -3.32 20.36 -4.92
C GLU A 258 -3.37 21.08 -3.57
N ARG A 259 -4.39 20.78 -2.74
CA ARG A 259 -4.52 21.36 -1.41
C ARG A 259 -3.29 21.06 -0.55
N TRP A 260 -2.80 19.82 -0.57
CA TRP A 260 -1.60 19.43 0.17
C TRP A 260 -0.40 20.26 -0.24
N GLU A 261 -0.06 20.30 -1.53
CA GLU A 261 1.14 21.01 -2.01
C GLU A 261 1.01 22.54 -1.85
N THR A 262 -0.21 23.08 -2.00
CA THR A 262 -0.45 24.52 -1.80
C THR A 262 -0.29 24.90 -0.33
N THR A 263 -0.75 24.04 0.59
CA THR A 263 -0.70 24.31 2.03
C THR A 263 0.69 24.11 2.61
N THR A 264 1.40 23.07 2.15
CA THR A 264 2.66 22.62 2.79
C THR A 264 3.91 22.95 1.99
N GLY A 265 3.79 23.15 0.69
CA GLY A 265 4.92 23.21 -0.23
C GLY A 265 5.60 21.87 -0.49
N ILE A 266 5.15 20.78 0.12
CA ILE A 266 5.77 19.45 0.05
C ILE A 266 5.19 18.68 -1.13
N PRO A 267 5.99 18.21 -2.09
CA PRO A 267 5.53 17.39 -3.21
C PRO A 267 4.81 16.12 -2.72
N ILE A 268 3.65 15.85 -3.32
CA ILE A 268 2.92 14.59 -3.11
C ILE A 268 2.91 13.77 -4.39
N SER A 269 3.13 12.47 -4.24
CA SER A 269 3.21 11.51 -5.34
C SER A 269 2.28 10.33 -5.09
N SER A 270 1.55 9.93 -6.12
CA SER A 270 0.82 8.66 -6.12
C SER A 270 1.66 7.56 -6.72
N PHE A 271 1.43 6.32 -6.28
CA PHE A 271 1.93 5.16 -6.99
C PHE A 271 0.88 4.06 -7.09
N TYR A 272 1.03 3.24 -8.13
CA TYR A 272 0.12 2.20 -8.50
C TYR A 272 0.81 0.84 -8.50
N GLY A 273 0.10 -0.14 -7.96
CA GLY A 273 0.49 -1.53 -7.90
C GLY A 273 -0.50 -2.36 -7.11
N SER A 274 -0.26 -3.65 -7.06
CA SER A 274 -1.05 -4.58 -6.25
C SER A 274 -0.16 -5.58 -5.54
N MET A 275 -0.69 -6.26 -4.53
CA MET A 275 0.04 -7.35 -3.88
C MET A 275 0.19 -8.58 -4.79
N ASP A 276 -0.64 -8.70 -5.82
CA ASP A 276 -0.58 -9.79 -6.80
C ASP A 276 0.49 -9.55 -7.88
N ALA A 277 0.85 -8.27 -8.11
CA ALA A 277 1.71 -7.87 -9.22
C ALA A 277 2.69 -6.74 -8.88
N GLY A 278 3.10 -6.62 -7.63
CA GLY A 278 4.07 -5.62 -7.23
C GLY A 278 3.67 -4.18 -7.58
N GLN A 279 4.67 -3.31 -7.67
CA GLN A 279 4.49 -1.89 -8.01
C GLN A 279 4.79 -1.66 -9.50
N LEU A 280 3.82 -1.11 -10.23
CA LEU A 280 3.97 -0.81 -11.66
C LEU A 280 4.52 0.59 -11.92
N ALA A 281 3.95 1.60 -11.26
CA ALA A 281 4.26 3.00 -11.54
C ALA A 281 4.37 3.83 -10.27
N VAL A 282 5.24 4.84 -10.29
CA VAL A 282 5.40 5.84 -9.23
C VAL A 282 5.59 7.21 -9.87
N ALA A 283 4.83 8.20 -9.43
CA ALA A 283 5.10 9.58 -9.74
C ALA A 283 6.34 10.05 -8.96
N SER A 284 7.36 10.54 -9.67
CA SER A 284 8.53 11.13 -9.03
C SER A 284 8.18 12.47 -8.36
N PRO A 285 8.73 12.80 -7.19
CA PRO A 285 8.61 14.15 -6.62
C PRO A 285 9.09 15.27 -7.55
N THR A 286 9.91 14.93 -8.54
CA THR A 286 10.43 15.87 -9.55
C THR A 286 9.58 15.97 -10.82
N ASP A 287 8.58 15.12 -10.99
CA ASP A 287 7.65 15.21 -12.12
C ASP A 287 6.86 16.54 -12.08
N PRO A 288 6.37 17.03 -13.23
CA PRO A 288 5.53 18.22 -13.27
C PRO A 288 4.35 18.11 -12.31
N ARG A 289 4.07 19.17 -11.56
CA ARG A 289 3.03 19.21 -10.51
C ARG A 289 1.67 18.69 -11.00
N ALA A 290 1.22 19.14 -12.18
CA ALA A 290 -0.03 18.66 -12.76
C ALA A 290 -0.06 17.15 -12.99
N LYS A 291 1.07 16.54 -13.41
CA LYS A 291 1.17 15.08 -13.61
C LYS A 291 1.14 14.32 -12.29
N ARG A 292 1.83 14.82 -11.25
CA ARG A 292 1.78 14.19 -9.90
C ARG A 292 0.39 14.16 -9.30
N TRP A 293 -0.43 15.18 -9.59
CA TRP A 293 -1.78 15.28 -9.04
C TRP A 293 -2.81 14.40 -9.76
N THR A 294 -2.59 14.13 -11.05
CA THR A 294 -3.60 13.49 -11.91
C THR A 294 -3.20 12.11 -12.39
N THR A 295 -1.98 11.66 -12.13
CA THR A 295 -1.45 10.37 -12.59
C THR A 295 -0.80 9.59 -11.46
N VAL A 296 -0.47 8.34 -11.73
CA VAL A 296 0.32 7.50 -10.82
C VAL A 296 1.79 7.41 -11.23
N GLY A 297 2.24 8.34 -12.09
CA GLY A 297 3.60 8.36 -12.61
C GLY A 297 3.77 7.54 -13.88
N ARG A 298 5.03 7.25 -14.22
CA ARG A 298 5.36 6.36 -15.34
C ARG A 298 5.62 4.95 -14.84
N PRO A 299 5.21 3.93 -15.61
CA PRO A 299 5.67 2.57 -15.35
C PRO A 299 7.20 2.51 -15.35
N HIS A 300 7.79 1.80 -14.40
CA HIS A 300 9.24 1.72 -14.30
C HIS A 300 9.82 0.64 -15.24
N ASP A 301 11.10 0.75 -15.60
CA ASP A 301 11.77 -0.04 -16.63
C ASP A 301 11.79 -1.57 -16.35
N GLY A 302 11.55 -2.02 -15.13
CA GLY A 302 11.49 -3.44 -14.78
C GLY A 302 10.12 -4.09 -14.97
N ALA A 303 9.10 -3.32 -15.37
CA ALA A 303 7.73 -3.79 -15.53
C ALA A 303 7.41 -4.21 -16.97
N GLU A 304 6.82 -5.38 -17.16
CA GLU A 304 6.12 -5.73 -18.40
C GLU A 304 4.62 -5.47 -18.21
N TRP A 305 4.05 -4.60 -19.02
CA TRP A 305 2.65 -4.16 -18.88
C TRP A 305 2.05 -3.73 -20.21
N GLU A 306 0.72 -3.77 -20.30
CA GLU A 306 -0.05 -3.35 -21.47
C GLU A 306 -1.43 -2.85 -21.03
N ILE A 307 -2.09 -2.05 -21.87
CA ILE A 307 -3.51 -1.73 -21.74
C ILE A 307 -4.28 -2.61 -22.72
N VAL A 308 -5.05 -3.57 -22.22
CA VAL A 308 -5.88 -4.47 -23.02
C VAL A 308 -7.34 -4.12 -22.80
N ASP A 309 -8.05 -3.69 -23.83
CA ASP A 309 -9.45 -3.24 -23.77
C ASP A 309 -9.72 -2.19 -22.66
N GLY A 310 -8.75 -1.32 -22.42
CA GLY A 310 -8.81 -0.29 -21.38
C GLY A 310 -8.40 -0.77 -19.99
N GLU A 311 -8.14 -2.05 -19.80
CA GLU A 311 -7.68 -2.63 -18.53
C GLU A 311 -6.14 -2.65 -18.45
N ILE A 312 -5.61 -2.33 -17.27
CA ILE A 312 -4.18 -2.43 -16.97
C ILE A 312 -3.83 -3.90 -16.75
N CYS A 313 -2.97 -4.43 -17.59
CA CYS A 313 -2.49 -5.80 -17.53
C CYS A 313 -0.97 -5.82 -17.28
N MET A 314 -0.50 -6.81 -16.53
CA MET A 314 0.91 -6.95 -16.17
C MET A 314 1.37 -8.39 -16.36
N ARG A 315 2.68 -8.58 -16.59
CA ARG A 315 3.33 -9.91 -16.58
C ARG A 315 4.80 -9.80 -16.21
N GLY A 316 5.47 -10.96 -16.17
CA GLY A 316 6.91 -11.03 -15.93
C GLY A 316 7.30 -10.99 -14.44
N ASP A 317 8.44 -10.40 -14.16
CA ASP A 317 9.10 -10.47 -12.85
C ASP A 317 8.35 -9.75 -11.72
N LEU A 318 7.46 -8.81 -12.05
CA LEU A 318 6.60 -8.12 -11.08
C LEU A 318 5.38 -8.93 -10.63
N VAL A 319 4.98 -9.95 -11.40
CA VAL A 319 3.75 -10.70 -11.12
C VAL A 319 4.07 -12.01 -10.43
N GLN A 320 3.39 -12.29 -9.32
CA GLN A 320 3.52 -13.57 -8.65
C GLN A 320 3.07 -14.72 -9.57
N GLN A 321 3.78 -15.84 -9.51
CA GLN A 321 3.48 -16.97 -10.38
C GLN A 321 2.26 -17.78 -9.92
N ARG A 322 1.98 -17.79 -8.61
CA ARG A 322 0.88 -18.54 -8.01
C ARG A 322 0.54 -18.03 -6.61
N TYR A 323 -0.68 -18.25 -6.18
CA TYR A 323 -1.06 -18.08 -4.77
C TYR A 323 -0.48 -19.20 -3.92
N TRP A 324 -0.19 -18.93 -2.64
CA TRP A 324 0.38 -19.92 -1.73
C TRP A 324 -0.56 -21.10 -1.52
N GLY A 325 -0.03 -22.31 -1.76
CA GLY A 325 -0.80 -23.55 -1.67
C GLY A 325 -1.76 -23.80 -2.84
N GLU A 326 -1.69 -22.99 -3.89
CA GLU A 326 -2.52 -23.13 -5.10
C GLU A 326 -1.64 -23.38 -6.33
N SER A 327 -2.22 -24.02 -7.34
CA SER A 327 -1.55 -24.25 -8.64
C SER A 327 -1.77 -23.09 -9.61
N VAL A 328 -2.66 -22.15 -9.27
CA VAL A 328 -3.05 -21.02 -10.12
C VAL A 328 -2.46 -19.72 -9.58
N GLY A 329 -2.16 -18.81 -10.47
CA GLY A 329 -1.72 -17.44 -10.21
C GLY A 329 -2.75 -16.43 -10.69
N PRO A 330 -2.37 -15.16 -10.81
CA PRO A 330 -3.24 -14.10 -11.32
C PRO A 330 -3.36 -14.07 -12.85
N TYR A 331 -2.65 -14.95 -13.57
CA TYR A 331 -2.63 -14.96 -15.04
C TYR A 331 -3.91 -15.52 -15.64
N GLU A 332 -4.40 -14.83 -16.67
CA GLU A 332 -5.50 -15.28 -17.54
C GLU A 332 -4.96 -16.14 -18.70
N ALA A 333 -5.89 -16.62 -19.56
CA ALA A 333 -5.56 -17.51 -20.68
C ALA A 333 -4.68 -16.84 -21.76
N ASP A 334 -4.67 -15.52 -21.84
CA ASP A 334 -3.84 -14.72 -22.76
C ASP A 334 -2.39 -14.51 -22.25
N GLY A 335 -2.07 -15.01 -21.05
CA GLY A 335 -0.77 -14.89 -20.43
C GLY A 335 -0.52 -13.57 -19.68
N TRP A 336 -1.54 -12.74 -19.53
CA TRP A 336 -1.51 -11.52 -18.75
C TRP A 336 -2.18 -11.68 -17.38
N ALA A 337 -1.72 -10.96 -16.42
CA ALA A 337 -2.41 -10.76 -15.14
C ALA A 337 -3.25 -9.49 -15.26
N HIS A 338 -4.56 -9.66 -15.31
CA HIS A 338 -5.54 -8.59 -15.38
C HIS A 338 -5.72 -7.97 -14.00
N MET A 339 -5.38 -6.68 -13.85
CA MET A 339 -5.40 -6.01 -12.54
C MET A 339 -6.81 -5.64 -12.07
N GLY A 340 -7.79 -5.72 -12.94
CA GLY A 340 -9.16 -5.27 -12.67
C GLY A 340 -9.28 -3.76 -12.60
N ASP A 341 -8.24 -3.01 -12.96
CA ASP A 341 -8.20 -1.56 -12.96
C ASP A 341 -8.15 -1.03 -14.39
N LEU A 342 -9.00 -0.04 -14.68
CA LEU A 342 -9.01 0.65 -15.98
C LEU A 342 -7.97 1.75 -15.99
N GLY A 343 -7.29 1.94 -17.11
CA GLY A 343 -6.30 2.98 -17.26
C GLY A 343 -5.94 3.31 -18.70
N PHE A 344 -5.17 4.36 -18.86
CA PHE A 344 -4.59 4.76 -20.14
C PHE A 344 -3.27 5.49 -19.90
N VAL A 345 -2.46 5.61 -20.93
CA VAL A 345 -1.20 6.36 -20.90
C VAL A 345 -1.36 7.60 -21.74
N ASP A 346 -0.93 8.73 -21.22
CA ASP A 346 -0.92 9.99 -21.98
C ASP A 346 0.30 10.11 -22.91
N ASP A 347 0.31 11.14 -23.74
CA ASP A 347 1.38 11.40 -24.74
C ASP A 347 2.76 11.59 -24.11
N ASP A 348 2.83 11.94 -22.82
CA ASP A 348 4.07 12.10 -22.05
C ASP A 348 4.50 10.79 -21.37
N GLY A 349 3.75 9.70 -21.54
CA GLY A 349 4.03 8.37 -20.96
C GLY A 349 3.59 8.19 -19.51
N PHE A 350 2.74 9.05 -18.97
CA PHE A 350 2.20 8.90 -17.63
C PHE A 350 0.95 8.00 -17.60
N LEU A 351 0.91 7.09 -16.63
CA LEU A 351 -0.21 6.19 -16.42
C LEU A 351 -1.31 6.87 -15.61
N HIS A 352 -2.51 6.88 -16.16
CA HIS A 352 -3.75 7.30 -15.51
C HIS A 352 -4.54 6.06 -15.10
N VAL A 353 -4.92 5.96 -13.82
CA VAL A 353 -5.85 4.94 -13.32
C VAL A 353 -7.26 5.54 -13.32
N ALA A 354 -8.11 5.04 -14.18
CA ALA A 354 -9.43 5.61 -14.45
C ALA A 354 -10.55 5.00 -13.58
N GLY A 355 -10.34 3.84 -12.98
CA GLY A 355 -11.36 3.16 -12.17
C GLY A 355 -11.15 1.66 -12.10
N ARG A 356 -12.23 0.92 -11.75
CA ARG A 356 -12.22 -0.55 -11.71
C ARG A 356 -13.23 -1.17 -12.65
N VAL A 357 -12.83 -2.22 -13.35
CA VAL A 357 -13.70 -2.98 -14.27
C VAL A 357 -14.97 -3.43 -13.54
N LYS A 358 -14.85 -4.01 -12.36
CA LYS A 358 -15.99 -4.53 -11.55
C LYS A 358 -16.89 -3.44 -10.94
N ASP A 359 -16.44 -2.19 -10.95
CA ASP A 359 -17.18 -1.07 -10.37
C ASP A 359 -17.97 -0.29 -11.42
N ILE A 360 -17.70 -0.54 -12.71
CA ILE A 360 -18.44 0.07 -13.83
C ILE A 360 -19.93 -0.23 -13.67
N ILE A 361 -20.75 0.81 -13.75
CA ILE A 361 -22.20 0.75 -13.66
C ILE A 361 -22.74 0.65 -15.08
N ILE A 362 -23.46 -0.42 -15.40
CA ILE A 362 -24.01 -0.65 -16.74
C ILE A 362 -25.46 -0.19 -16.78
N ARG A 363 -25.67 1.03 -17.28
CA ARG A 363 -27.00 1.65 -17.39
C ARG A 363 -27.50 1.64 -18.84
N GLY A 364 -28.49 0.79 -19.13
CA GLY A 364 -29.10 0.72 -20.48
C GLY A 364 -28.09 0.49 -21.59
N GLY A 365 -27.05 -0.33 -21.34
CA GLY A 365 -25.95 -0.60 -22.26
C GLY A 365 -24.84 0.44 -22.30
N SER A 366 -24.96 1.52 -21.52
CA SER A 366 -23.90 2.54 -21.36
C SER A 366 -23.07 2.26 -20.10
N ASN A 367 -21.75 2.28 -20.25
CA ASN A 367 -20.80 2.14 -19.14
C ASN A 367 -20.63 3.49 -18.42
N ILE A 368 -20.89 3.52 -17.12
CA ILE A 368 -20.67 4.67 -16.25
C ILE A 368 -19.53 4.33 -15.32
N ASN A 369 -18.47 5.10 -15.39
CA ASN A 369 -17.38 5.01 -14.42
C ASN A 369 -17.75 5.78 -13.15
N PRO A 370 -17.95 5.10 -11.99
CA PRO A 370 -18.34 5.79 -10.76
C PRO A 370 -17.29 6.77 -10.26
N TYR A 371 -16.00 6.51 -10.52
CA TYR A 371 -14.90 7.39 -10.10
C TYR A 371 -14.92 8.74 -10.82
N GLU A 372 -15.39 8.81 -12.07
CA GLU A 372 -15.59 10.06 -12.80
C GLU A 372 -16.64 10.94 -12.08
N VAL A 373 -17.75 10.34 -11.69
CA VAL A 373 -18.82 11.03 -10.97
C VAL A 373 -18.37 11.48 -9.58
N GLU A 374 -17.71 10.59 -8.83
CA GLU A 374 -17.17 10.87 -7.50
C GLU A 374 -16.14 12.00 -7.52
N SER A 375 -15.24 11.98 -8.48
CA SER A 375 -14.22 13.03 -8.65
C SER A 375 -14.87 14.42 -8.79
N ILE A 376 -15.91 14.54 -9.60
CA ILE A 376 -16.66 15.80 -9.75
C ILE A 376 -17.37 16.16 -8.44
N LEU A 377 -18.08 15.21 -7.81
CA LEU A 377 -18.83 15.48 -6.57
C LEU A 377 -17.90 15.95 -5.43
N ARG A 378 -16.68 15.44 -5.31
CA ARG A 378 -15.70 15.87 -4.30
C ARG A 378 -15.22 17.30 -4.49
N THR A 379 -15.31 17.85 -5.72
CA THR A 379 -14.98 19.27 -5.96
C THR A 379 -16.09 20.24 -5.51
N HIS A 380 -17.26 19.73 -5.13
CA HIS A 380 -18.34 20.57 -4.61
C HIS A 380 -18.00 21.13 -3.22
N PRO A 381 -18.18 22.46 -2.96
CA PRO A 381 -17.75 23.08 -1.70
C PRO A 381 -18.36 22.44 -0.44
N ALA A 382 -19.59 21.94 -0.53
CA ALA A 382 -20.32 21.33 0.59
C ALA A 382 -20.09 19.81 0.74
N VAL A 383 -19.28 19.15 -0.13
CA VAL A 383 -19.00 17.74 -0.09
C VAL A 383 -17.59 17.50 0.45
N ALA A 384 -17.47 16.70 1.51
CA ALA A 384 -16.18 16.27 2.06
C ALA A 384 -15.67 15.01 1.37
N ASP A 385 -16.57 14.05 1.09
CA ASP A 385 -16.26 12.82 0.35
C ASP A 385 -17.51 12.29 -0.35
N ALA A 386 -17.30 11.44 -1.38
CA ALA A 386 -18.39 10.83 -2.14
C ALA A 386 -18.00 9.43 -2.64
N CYS A 387 -18.97 8.53 -2.66
CA CYS A 387 -18.87 7.22 -3.28
C CYS A 387 -20.12 6.95 -4.13
N VAL A 388 -19.93 6.47 -5.37
CA VAL A 388 -21.02 6.16 -6.29
C VAL A 388 -21.01 4.65 -6.57
N VAL A 389 -22.16 4.03 -6.45
CA VAL A 389 -22.34 2.58 -6.71
C VAL A 389 -23.53 2.32 -7.61
N GLY A 390 -23.50 1.18 -8.31
CA GLY A 390 -24.63 0.68 -9.08
C GLY A 390 -25.72 0.11 -8.18
N LYS A 391 -26.95 0.57 -8.38
CA LYS A 391 -28.17 -0.05 -7.84
C LYS A 391 -28.88 -0.80 -8.96
N PRO A 392 -29.32 -2.06 -8.75
CA PRO A 392 -30.11 -2.78 -9.73
C PRO A 392 -31.38 -2.02 -10.16
N HIS A 393 -31.68 -2.01 -11.45
CA HIS A 393 -32.87 -1.38 -12.04
C HIS A 393 -33.50 -2.30 -13.08
N ALA A 394 -34.82 -2.47 -13.00
CA ALA A 394 -35.55 -3.48 -13.76
C ALA A 394 -35.41 -3.35 -15.30
N GLU A 395 -35.31 -2.11 -15.81
CA GLU A 395 -35.24 -1.85 -17.27
C GLU A 395 -33.83 -1.52 -17.74
N LEU A 396 -33.01 -0.88 -16.88
CA LEU A 396 -31.72 -0.32 -17.25
C LEU A 396 -30.53 -1.18 -16.81
N GLY A 397 -30.77 -2.30 -16.16
CA GLY A 397 -29.74 -3.13 -15.54
C GLY A 397 -29.28 -2.51 -14.22
N GLU A 398 -28.53 -1.42 -14.29
CA GLU A 398 -28.12 -0.66 -13.11
C GLU A 398 -28.35 0.85 -13.29
N VAL A 399 -28.43 1.57 -12.17
CA VAL A 399 -28.43 3.03 -12.12
C VAL A 399 -27.46 3.53 -11.03
N PRO A 400 -26.77 4.65 -11.25
CA PRO A 400 -25.85 5.20 -10.23
C PRO A 400 -26.59 5.78 -9.04
N VAL A 401 -26.09 5.51 -7.84
CA VAL A 401 -26.54 6.09 -6.57
C VAL A 401 -25.30 6.66 -5.86
N ALA A 402 -25.39 7.90 -5.38
CA ALA A 402 -24.31 8.55 -4.66
C ALA A 402 -24.54 8.51 -3.14
N PHE A 403 -23.49 8.15 -2.41
CA PHE A 403 -23.34 8.35 -0.98
C PHE A 403 -22.38 9.51 -0.78
N VAL A 404 -22.82 10.56 -0.09
CA VAL A 404 -22.02 11.78 0.12
C VAL A 404 -21.82 12.05 1.61
N VAL A 405 -20.62 12.48 1.97
CA VAL A 405 -20.29 12.99 3.29
C VAL A 405 -20.31 14.53 3.21
N PRO A 406 -21.23 15.22 3.88
CA PRO A 406 -21.27 16.67 3.87
C PRO A 406 -20.06 17.28 4.60
N ARG A 407 -19.54 18.40 4.10
CA ARG A 407 -18.49 19.17 4.75
C ARG A 407 -19.10 20.04 5.86
N ASN A 408 -18.56 19.92 7.07
CA ASN A 408 -18.95 20.74 8.22
C ASN A 408 -20.48 20.77 8.50
N GLY A 409 -21.18 19.66 8.25
CA GLY A 409 -22.62 19.56 8.47
C GLY A 409 -23.47 20.36 7.47
N SER A 410 -22.91 20.74 6.32
CA SER A 410 -23.63 21.40 5.24
C SER A 410 -24.86 20.60 4.82
N ASP A 411 -25.94 21.25 4.49
CA ASP A 411 -27.16 20.63 3.96
C ASP A 411 -27.08 20.63 2.42
N VAL A 412 -26.43 19.61 1.88
CA VAL A 412 -26.29 19.43 0.43
C VAL A 412 -27.51 18.69 -0.11
N THR A 413 -28.22 19.29 -1.04
CA THR A 413 -29.39 18.69 -1.68
C THR A 413 -29.04 18.00 -3.00
N ARG A 414 -29.93 17.12 -3.45
CA ARG A 414 -29.77 16.48 -4.77
C ARG A 414 -29.78 17.51 -5.89
N ASP A 415 -30.71 18.45 -5.86
CA ASP A 415 -30.87 19.47 -6.92
C ASP A 415 -29.62 20.36 -7.05
N GLU A 416 -28.95 20.67 -5.93
CA GLU A 416 -27.67 21.38 -5.95
C GLU A 416 -26.57 20.56 -6.60
N LEU A 417 -26.49 19.26 -6.29
CA LEU A 417 -25.51 18.39 -6.90
C LEU A 417 -25.80 18.14 -8.38
N ASP A 418 -27.05 18.00 -8.78
CA ASP A 418 -27.45 17.84 -10.18
C ASP A 418 -27.09 19.11 -10.98
N GLY A 419 -27.35 20.30 -10.44
CA GLY A 419 -26.91 21.58 -11.01
C GLY A 419 -25.38 21.66 -11.16
N PHE A 420 -24.67 21.25 -10.15
CA PHE A 420 -23.20 21.24 -10.15
C PHE A 420 -22.61 20.25 -11.19
N LEU A 421 -23.19 19.05 -11.30
CA LEU A 421 -22.79 18.08 -12.33
C LEU A 421 -23.03 18.59 -13.74
N LEU A 422 -24.15 19.34 -13.94
CA LEU A 422 -24.46 20.00 -15.21
C LEU A 422 -23.40 21.06 -15.55
N GLU A 423 -23.05 21.93 -14.60
CA GLU A 423 -22.05 22.98 -14.79
C GLU A 423 -20.67 22.40 -15.13
N ARG A 424 -20.35 21.21 -14.62
CA ARG A 424 -19.10 20.50 -14.91
C ARG A 424 -19.15 19.69 -16.19
N GLY A 425 -20.27 19.73 -16.94
CA GLY A 425 -20.41 19.07 -18.24
C GLY A 425 -20.56 17.57 -18.17
N LEU A 426 -20.92 16.99 -17.02
CA LEU A 426 -21.15 15.55 -16.92
C LEU A 426 -22.46 15.18 -17.64
N ALA A 427 -22.38 14.17 -18.52
CA ALA A 427 -23.53 13.71 -19.26
C ALA A 427 -24.66 13.21 -18.32
N HIS A 428 -25.92 13.61 -18.59
CA HIS A 428 -27.05 13.36 -17.70
C HIS A 428 -27.30 11.89 -17.36
N TYR A 429 -27.01 10.96 -18.29
CA TYR A 429 -27.17 9.52 -18.02
C TYR A 429 -26.23 8.98 -16.93
N LYS A 430 -25.15 9.72 -16.62
CA LYS A 430 -24.19 9.39 -15.55
C LYS A 430 -24.59 9.90 -14.18
N TRP A 431 -25.61 10.79 -14.11
CA TRP A 431 -25.99 11.42 -12.86
C TRP A 431 -26.61 10.40 -11.91
N PRO A 432 -26.29 10.48 -10.59
CA PRO A 432 -26.92 9.66 -9.58
C PRO A 432 -28.43 9.84 -9.53
N VAL A 433 -29.19 8.75 -9.59
CA VAL A 433 -30.66 8.81 -9.48
C VAL A 433 -31.12 9.07 -8.05
N ALA A 434 -30.23 8.85 -7.06
CA ALA A 434 -30.46 9.15 -5.66
C ALA A 434 -29.16 9.57 -5.00
N VAL A 435 -29.27 10.43 -3.98
CA VAL A 435 -28.15 10.91 -3.15
C VAL A 435 -28.47 10.62 -1.68
N TRP A 436 -27.58 9.93 -1.01
CA TRP A 436 -27.69 9.59 0.42
C TRP A 436 -26.57 10.24 1.20
N ARG A 437 -26.90 10.81 2.35
CA ARG A 437 -25.93 11.46 3.23
C ARG A 437 -25.49 10.50 4.30
N LEU A 438 -24.18 10.43 4.51
CA LEU A 438 -23.56 9.67 5.57
C LEU A 438 -22.70 10.60 6.43
N ALA A 439 -22.52 10.25 7.70
CA ALA A 439 -21.56 10.96 8.56
C ALA A 439 -20.11 10.66 8.13
N GLU A 440 -19.86 9.43 7.68
CA GLU A 440 -18.59 8.98 7.11
C GLU A 440 -18.85 7.80 6.16
N LEU A 441 -17.95 7.61 5.17
CA LEU A 441 -18.01 6.43 4.31
C LEU A 441 -17.50 5.20 5.07
N PRO A 442 -18.17 4.03 4.94
CA PRO A 442 -17.67 2.79 5.53
C PRO A 442 -16.35 2.39 4.91
N LEU A 443 -15.42 1.88 5.73
CA LEU A 443 -14.09 1.48 5.30
C LEU A 443 -13.91 -0.05 5.42
N SER A 444 -13.31 -0.66 4.38
CA SER A 444 -12.81 -2.02 4.37
C SER A 444 -11.29 -2.01 4.45
N GLY A 445 -10.72 -2.44 5.59
CA GLY A 445 -9.27 -2.41 5.79
C GLY A 445 -8.70 -0.98 5.90
N PRO A 446 -7.38 -0.79 5.74
CA PRO A 446 -6.75 0.51 5.96
C PRO A 446 -7.11 1.51 4.85
N GLY A 447 -8.09 2.38 5.14
CA GLY A 447 -8.41 3.56 4.33
C GLY A 447 -9.12 3.33 3.00
N LYS A 448 -9.60 2.12 2.70
CA LYS A 448 -10.38 1.84 1.49
C LYS A 448 -11.88 1.91 1.77
N VAL A 449 -12.63 2.62 0.93
CA VAL A 449 -14.09 2.65 1.01
C VAL A 449 -14.68 1.25 0.76
N ASP A 450 -15.56 0.81 1.64
CA ASP A 450 -16.31 -0.45 1.48
C ASP A 450 -17.48 -0.28 0.52
N ARG A 451 -17.16 -0.32 -0.78
CA ARG A 451 -18.16 -0.24 -1.86
C ARG A 451 -19.15 -1.42 -1.83
N ARG A 452 -18.77 -2.55 -1.26
CA ARG A 452 -19.66 -3.71 -1.16
C ARG A 452 -20.81 -3.41 -0.20
N SER A 453 -20.50 -2.92 1.00
CA SER A 453 -21.51 -2.49 1.97
C SER A 453 -22.45 -1.44 1.36
N LEU A 454 -21.89 -0.42 0.70
CA LEU A 454 -22.69 0.63 0.05
C LEU A 454 -23.58 0.10 -1.08
N ARG A 455 -23.15 -0.93 -1.84
CA ARG A 455 -24.00 -1.59 -2.83
C ARG A 455 -25.15 -2.38 -2.18
N GLU A 456 -24.88 -3.02 -1.04
CA GLU A 456 -25.91 -3.71 -0.26
C GLU A 456 -26.94 -2.70 0.29
N ASP A 457 -26.48 -1.58 0.82
CA ASP A 457 -27.35 -0.48 1.26
C ASP A 457 -28.17 0.07 0.11
N ALA A 458 -27.55 0.35 -1.05
CA ALA A 458 -28.27 0.86 -2.23
C ALA A 458 -29.36 -0.07 -2.74
N ARG A 459 -29.27 -1.38 -2.56
CA ARG A 459 -30.32 -2.36 -2.91
C ARG A 459 -31.55 -2.25 -2.03
N ASN A 460 -31.35 -1.85 -0.76
CA ASN A 460 -32.40 -1.76 0.25
C ASN A 460 -33.09 -0.38 0.26
N LEU A 461 -32.59 0.55 -0.51
CA LEU A 461 -33.15 1.88 -0.72
C LEU A 461 -34.09 1.90 -1.93
#